data_96f233a3d5f284b1470102262ace520d
#
_entry.id   96f233a3d5f284b1470102262ace520d
#
_cell.length_a   1.000
_cell.length_b   1.000
_cell.length_c   1.000
_cell.angle_alpha   90.00
_cell.angle_beta   90.00
_cell.angle_gamma   90.00
#
_symmetry.space_group_name_H-M   'P 1'
#
loop_
_entity.id
_entity.type
_entity.pdbx_description
1 polymer ?
#
loop_
_entity_poly.entity_id
_entity_poly.type
_entity_poly.pdbx_seq_one_letter_code
_entity_poly.pdbx_strand_id
1 'polypeptide(L)' 'MSEPTYLTPEEFEKKMLGLRQKYLIELDDEEEVHIYMDNLMCSLLIALGYGTGVEVFKKTKKGYA' A
#
# COMPACT_ATOMS: atom_id res chain seq x y z
N MET A 1 12.60 -18.35 -14.69
CA MET A 1 12.11 -17.08 -15.09
C MET A 1 11.34 -16.43 -13.95
N SER A 2 11.66 -15.27 -13.67
CA SER A 2 11.03 -14.64 -12.52
C SER A 2 9.76 -13.93 -12.91
N GLU A 3 8.80 -14.03 -12.04
CA GLU A 3 7.55 -13.32 -12.20
C GLU A 3 7.73 -11.86 -11.88
N PRO A 4 6.94 -11.00 -12.51
CA PRO A 4 6.91 -9.62 -12.07
C PRO A 4 6.49 -9.56 -10.62
N THR A 5 7.15 -8.70 -9.86
CA THR A 5 6.81 -8.56 -8.46
C THR A 5 5.80 -7.46 -8.21
N TYR A 6 5.41 -6.77 -9.26
CA TYR A 6 4.40 -5.71 -9.12
C TYR A 6 3.08 -6.17 -9.71
N LEU A 7 2.03 -5.53 -9.27
CA LEU A 7 0.69 -5.89 -9.65
C LEU A 7 0.27 -5.18 -10.92
N THR A 8 -0.66 -5.79 -11.65
CA THR A 8 -1.32 -5.06 -12.73
C THR A 8 -2.28 -4.05 -12.11
N PRO A 9 -2.71 -3.05 -12.90
CA PRO A 9 -3.67 -2.09 -12.35
C PRO A 9 -4.94 -2.73 -11.80
N GLU A 10 -5.43 -3.77 -12.46
CA GLU A 10 -6.63 -4.44 -11.97
C GLU A 10 -6.37 -5.17 -10.67
N GLU A 11 -5.21 -5.81 -10.56
CA GLU A 11 -4.87 -6.52 -9.33
C GLU A 11 -4.68 -5.55 -8.18
N PHE A 12 -4.08 -4.40 -8.46
CA PHE A 12 -3.88 -3.39 -7.45
C PHE A 12 -5.22 -2.89 -6.93
N GLU A 13 -6.15 -2.61 -7.84
CA GLU A 13 -7.47 -2.14 -7.44
C GLU A 13 -8.18 -3.17 -6.59
N LYS A 14 -8.09 -4.44 -6.97
CA LYS A 14 -8.73 -5.50 -6.21
C LYS A 14 -8.19 -5.58 -4.79
N LYS A 15 -6.88 -5.47 -4.66
CA LYS A 15 -6.28 -5.54 -3.33
C LYS A 15 -6.67 -4.35 -2.49
N MET A 16 -6.74 -3.17 -3.09
CA MET A 16 -7.20 -1.99 -2.37
C MET A 16 -8.63 -2.15 -1.89
N LEU A 17 -9.50 -2.67 -2.76
CA LEU A 17 -10.89 -2.90 -2.38
C LEU A 17 -10.99 -3.93 -1.27
N GLY A 18 -10.14 -4.96 -1.33
CA GLY A 18 -10.13 -5.97 -0.29
C GLY A 18 -9.72 -5.42 1.06
N LEU A 19 -8.73 -4.54 1.05
CA LEU A 19 -8.31 -3.91 2.30
C LEU A 19 -9.41 -3.03 2.87
N ARG A 20 -10.08 -2.27 2.00
CA ARG A 20 -11.17 -1.44 2.46
C ARG A 20 -12.29 -2.27 3.05
N GLN A 21 -12.62 -3.37 2.39
CA GLN A 21 -13.69 -4.23 2.89
C GLN A 21 -13.34 -4.81 4.24
N LYS A 22 -12.12 -5.28 4.40
CA LYS A 22 -11.75 -5.98 5.62
C LYS A 22 -11.55 -5.03 6.78
N TYR A 23 -10.80 -3.97 6.59
CA TYR A 23 -10.38 -3.14 7.71
C TYR A 23 -11.28 -1.96 7.95
N LEU A 24 -11.86 -1.40 6.92
CA LEU A 24 -12.75 -0.26 7.12
C LEU A 24 -14.19 -0.69 7.34
N ILE A 25 -14.69 -1.56 6.47
CA ILE A 25 -16.11 -1.90 6.51
C ILE A 25 -16.41 -2.94 7.57
N GLU A 26 -15.61 -3.99 7.64
CA GLU A 26 -15.87 -5.06 8.62
C GLU A 26 -15.36 -4.72 10.00
N LEU A 27 -14.18 -4.12 10.08
CA LEU A 27 -13.55 -3.84 11.36
C LEU A 27 -13.67 -2.39 11.79
N ASP A 28 -14.13 -1.52 10.88
CA ASP A 28 -14.29 -0.10 11.18
C ASP A 28 -13.02 0.52 11.75
N ASP A 29 -11.88 0.14 11.16
CA ASP A 29 -10.60 0.61 11.64
C ASP A 29 -9.96 1.48 10.55
N GLU A 30 -10.29 2.75 10.60
CA GLU A 30 -9.85 3.72 9.60
C GLU A 30 -8.33 3.87 9.57
N GLU A 31 -7.74 3.87 10.73
CA GLU A 31 -6.30 4.04 10.85
C GLU A 31 -5.57 2.84 10.27
N GLU A 32 -6.02 1.66 10.61
CA GLU A 32 -5.38 0.44 10.17
C GLU A 32 -5.47 0.28 8.65
N VAL A 33 -6.63 0.60 8.09
CA VAL A 33 -6.80 0.44 6.65
C VAL A 33 -5.82 1.32 5.88
N HIS A 34 -5.59 2.54 6.36
CA HIS A 34 -4.66 3.42 5.67
C HIS A 34 -3.23 2.93 5.79
N ILE A 35 -2.87 2.34 6.92
CA ILE A 35 -1.54 1.77 7.08
C ILE A 35 -1.30 0.68 6.05
N TYR A 36 -2.27 -0.21 5.90
CA TYR A 36 -2.11 -1.31 4.94
C TYR A 36 -2.13 -0.83 3.50
N MET A 37 -2.95 0.18 3.21
CA MET A 37 -2.98 0.73 1.87
C MET A 37 -1.68 1.44 1.53
N ASP A 38 -1.13 2.19 2.48
CA ASP A 38 0.17 2.83 2.28
C ASP A 38 1.24 1.79 2.00
N ASN A 39 1.23 0.71 2.78
CA ASN A 39 2.22 -0.34 2.59
C ASN A 39 2.08 -1.00 1.24
N LEU A 40 0.86 -1.19 0.78
CA LEU A 40 0.66 -1.80 -0.54
C LEU A 40 1.21 -0.90 -1.63
N MET A 41 0.92 0.40 -1.57
CA MET A 41 1.42 1.33 -2.56
C MET A 41 2.94 1.40 -2.53
N CYS A 42 3.51 1.45 -1.33
CA CYS A 42 4.96 1.50 -1.20
C CYS A 42 5.61 0.24 -1.76
N SER A 43 5.03 -0.91 -1.49
CA SER A 43 5.57 -2.16 -2.01
C SER A 43 5.58 -2.16 -3.52
N LEU A 44 4.50 -1.69 -4.13
CA LEU A 44 4.41 -1.63 -5.57
C LEU A 44 5.47 -0.69 -6.15
N LEU A 45 5.63 0.47 -5.55
CA LEU A 45 6.62 1.43 -6.01
C LEU A 45 8.04 0.87 -5.88
N ILE A 46 8.30 0.18 -4.77
CA ILE A 46 9.62 -0.44 -4.58
C ILE A 46 9.88 -1.46 -5.68
N ALA A 47 8.88 -2.26 -5.99
CA ALA A 47 9.02 -3.26 -7.04
C ALA A 47 9.29 -2.63 -8.39
N LEU A 48 8.78 -1.42 -8.61
CA LEU A 48 9.01 -0.70 -9.87
C LEU A 48 10.32 0.06 -9.89
N GLY A 49 11.08 0.03 -8.81
CA GLY A 49 12.38 0.67 -8.77
C GLY A 49 12.41 2.01 -8.07
N TYR A 50 11.33 2.37 -7.38
CA TYR A 50 11.25 3.67 -6.71
C TYR A 50 11.50 3.56 -5.22
N GLY A 51 12.31 2.58 -4.81
CA GLY A 51 12.52 2.33 -3.39
C GLY A 51 13.15 3.49 -2.66
N THR A 52 14.07 4.20 -3.32
CA THR A 52 14.73 5.32 -2.66
C THR A 52 13.74 6.42 -2.31
N GLY A 53 12.84 6.73 -3.25
CA GLY A 53 11.83 7.74 -2.99
C GLY A 53 10.84 7.29 -1.93
N VAL A 54 10.50 6.01 -1.94
CA VAL A 54 9.61 5.47 -0.92
C VAL A 54 10.25 5.62 0.46
N GLU A 55 11.57 5.43 0.54
CA GLU A 55 12.24 5.57 1.81
C GLU A 55 12.14 6.99 2.35
N VAL A 56 12.27 7.97 1.46
CA VAL A 56 12.09 9.35 1.88
C VAL A 56 10.69 9.56 2.45
N PHE A 57 9.70 9.01 1.78
CA PHE A 57 8.32 9.12 2.25
C PHE A 57 8.16 8.47 3.64
N LYS A 58 8.71 7.28 3.80
CA LYS A 58 8.53 6.56 5.06
C LYS A 58 9.24 7.23 6.23
N LYS A 59 10.36 7.87 5.95
CA LYS A 59 11.12 8.54 6.99
C LYS A 59 10.57 9.93 7.32
N THR A 60 9.75 10.47 6.45
CA THR A 60 9.16 11.78 6.67
C THR A 60 8.09 11.68 7.75
N LYS A 61 8.16 12.55 8.73
CA LYS A 61 7.21 12.53 9.80
C LYS A 61 5.82 12.92 9.29
N LYS A 62 4.85 12.14 9.69
CA LYS A 62 3.48 12.40 9.27
C LYS A 62 2.78 13.27 10.29
N GLY A 63 1.96 14.17 9.80
CA GLY A 63 1.31 15.12 10.67
C GLY A 63 0.27 14.51 11.59
N TYR A 64 -0.17 13.32 11.28
CA TYR A 64 -1.16 12.67 12.11
C TYR A 64 -0.56 11.67 13.09
N ALA A 65 0.72 11.73 13.25
CA ALA A 65 1.40 10.79 14.14
C ALA A 65 0.95 10.93 15.58
#